data_a0c3ba415c354f268f0a3487036a44b7
#
_entry.id   a0c3ba415c354f268f0a3487036a44b7
#
_cell.length_a   1.000
_cell.length_b   1.000
_cell.length_c   1.000
_cell.angle_alpha   90.00
_cell.angle_beta   90.00
_cell.angle_gamma   90.00
#
_symmetry.space_group_name_H-M   'P 1'
#
loop_
_entity.id
_entity.type
_entity.pdbx_description
1 polymer ?
#
loop_
_entity_poly.entity_id
_entity_poly.type
_entity_poly.pdbx_seq_one_letter_code
_entity_poly.pdbx_strand_id
1 'polypeptide(L)'
;TLYWVPSALAIVSNWNVFDFARPEHLQKILFAGEVMPVKHLNYWRRYLPDCLYANLFGPTETTDICSFYVVDRNFADSDSLPIGRACNNCDTFLLTEEGTRASRTGEEGEIVVRGSFLADGYYNEPEKTAAVFTQNPLNTAFPERIYRTGDLARLNEKGEFIYISRKDFQIKRMGYRIELGEIEAAAGSIEKVKSAAALYDADTGRILVIYEGSIKDTDEVLQQTADKVPPYMRPDEVIRIKQMPYNANGKIDRQRLLKEYCGA
;
A
#
# COMPACT_ATOMS: atom_id res chain seq x y z
N THR A 1 9.90 13.57 19.10
CA THR A 1 9.68 12.88 17.83
C THR A 1 8.42 12.06 17.92
N LEU A 2 7.61 12.10 16.85
CA LEU A 2 6.46 11.25 16.65
C LEU A 2 6.74 10.39 15.39
N TYR A 3 6.41 9.08 15.43
CA TYR A 3 6.46 8.19 14.29
C TYR A 3 5.15 7.39 14.23
N TRP A 4 4.30 7.71 13.27
CA TRP A 4 2.94 7.15 13.14
C TRP A 4 2.63 6.79 11.69
N VAL A 5 1.55 6.01 11.51
CA VAL A 5 0.94 5.80 10.20
C VAL A 5 0.09 7.01 9.79
N PRO A 6 -0.02 7.34 8.50
CA PRO A 6 -0.86 8.43 8.00
C PRO A 6 -2.30 8.45 8.52
N SER A 7 -2.94 7.30 8.64
CA SER A 7 -4.30 7.20 9.19
C SER A 7 -4.40 7.71 10.64
N ALA A 8 -3.39 7.48 11.48
CA ALA A 8 -3.37 8.01 12.85
C ALA A 8 -3.22 9.55 12.85
N LEU A 9 -2.40 10.09 11.95
CA LEU A 9 -2.28 11.55 11.78
C LEU A 9 -3.59 12.16 11.26
N ALA A 10 -4.30 11.45 10.38
CA ALA A 10 -5.58 11.88 9.83
C ALA A 10 -6.68 11.97 10.90
N ILE A 11 -6.69 11.09 11.90
CA ILE A 11 -7.64 11.18 13.05
C ILE A 11 -7.51 12.53 13.74
N VAL A 12 -6.29 12.96 14.06
CA VAL A 12 -6.03 14.25 14.73
C VAL A 12 -6.57 15.43 13.90
N SER A 13 -6.35 15.41 12.58
CA SER A 13 -6.81 16.48 11.70
C SER A 13 -8.33 16.45 11.46
N ASN A 14 -8.94 15.27 11.34
CA ASN A 14 -10.37 15.13 11.13
C ASN A 14 -11.19 15.60 12.35
N TRP A 15 -10.63 15.47 13.56
CA TRP A 15 -11.26 15.92 14.78
C TRP A 15 -10.85 17.33 15.21
N ASN A 16 -10.02 18.02 14.41
CA ASN A 16 -9.49 19.36 14.72
C ASN A 16 -8.86 19.46 16.13
N VAL A 17 -8.11 18.41 16.52
CA VAL A 17 -7.60 18.29 17.91
C VAL A 17 -6.73 19.48 18.32
N PHE A 18 -6.00 20.10 17.37
CA PHE A 18 -5.14 21.24 17.67
C PHE A 18 -5.87 22.57 17.97
N ASP A 19 -7.18 22.61 17.80
CA ASP A 19 -7.99 23.73 18.29
C ASP A 19 -8.14 23.68 19.83
N PHE A 20 -7.95 22.50 20.44
CA PHE A 20 -8.09 22.27 21.86
C PHE A 20 -6.73 22.11 22.59
N ALA A 21 -5.81 21.37 21.98
CA ALA A 21 -4.50 21.08 22.60
C ALA A 21 -3.43 20.90 21.51
N ARG A 22 -2.25 21.46 21.73
CA ARG A 22 -1.09 21.35 20.84
C ARG A 22 0.12 20.80 21.62
N PRO A 23 0.92 19.91 21.02
CA PRO A 23 2.13 19.43 21.63
C PRO A 23 3.22 20.53 21.60
N GLU A 24 3.68 20.96 22.77
CA GLU A 24 4.65 22.07 22.90
C GLU A 24 6.09 21.71 22.52
N HIS A 25 6.46 20.42 22.62
CA HIS A 25 7.85 19.97 22.47
C HIS A 25 8.07 19.04 21.27
N LEU A 26 7.07 18.91 20.40
CA LEU A 26 7.18 18.09 19.19
C LEU A 26 8.02 18.80 18.14
N GLN A 27 9.10 18.15 17.69
CA GLN A 27 10.04 18.73 16.72
C GLN A 27 10.09 17.95 15.41
N LYS A 28 9.75 16.66 15.43
CA LYS A 28 9.84 15.77 14.26
C LYS A 28 8.61 14.90 14.19
N ILE A 29 8.02 14.83 13.00
CA ILE A 29 6.87 14.01 12.67
C ILE A 29 7.25 13.16 11.46
N LEU A 30 7.40 11.87 11.72
CA LEU A 30 7.74 10.86 10.73
C LEU A 30 6.49 10.02 10.50
N PHE A 31 6.22 9.65 9.25
CA PHE A 31 5.09 8.80 8.94
C PHE A 31 5.43 7.83 7.81
N ALA A 32 4.90 6.61 7.93
CA ALA A 32 5.15 5.53 6.98
C ALA A 32 3.97 4.55 6.92
N GLY A 33 4.04 3.63 5.98
CA GLY A 33 3.15 2.48 5.93
C GLY A 33 1.90 2.67 5.08
N GLU A 34 1.49 3.90 4.81
CA GLU A 34 0.31 4.23 3.99
C GLU A 34 0.60 5.47 3.13
N VAL A 35 -0.25 5.73 2.14
CA VAL A 35 -0.21 6.99 1.40
C VAL A 35 -0.71 8.11 2.31
N MET A 36 0.06 9.19 2.44
CA MET A 36 -0.31 10.36 3.23
C MET A 36 -1.15 11.33 2.40
N PRO A 37 -2.46 11.51 2.70
CA PRO A 37 -3.25 12.54 2.04
C PRO A 37 -2.73 13.94 2.45
N VAL A 38 -2.37 14.75 1.47
CA VAL A 38 -1.72 16.04 1.70
C VAL A 38 -2.56 17.01 2.54
N LYS A 39 -3.88 16.95 2.44
CA LYS A 39 -4.80 17.77 3.28
C LYS A 39 -4.54 17.59 4.78
N HIS A 40 -4.26 16.35 5.22
CA HIS A 40 -3.95 16.06 6.63
C HIS A 40 -2.55 16.54 7.00
N LEU A 41 -1.57 16.36 6.11
CA LEU A 41 -0.23 16.94 6.28
C LEU A 41 -0.29 18.46 6.42
N ASN A 42 -1.06 19.14 5.56
CA ASN A 42 -1.23 20.59 5.59
C ASN A 42 -1.90 21.08 6.87
N TYR A 43 -2.86 20.31 7.42
CA TYR A 43 -3.41 20.59 8.74
C TYR A 43 -2.32 20.60 9.80
N TRP A 44 -1.51 19.54 9.90
CA TRP A 44 -0.41 19.44 10.87
C TRP A 44 0.62 20.56 10.71
N ARG A 45 1.03 20.86 9.47
CA ARG A 45 2.00 21.92 9.15
C ARG A 45 1.49 23.32 9.50
N ARG A 46 0.19 23.56 9.40
CA ARG A 46 -0.41 24.84 9.80
C ARG A 46 -0.28 25.10 11.29
N TYR A 47 -0.45 24.08 12.11
CA TYR A 47 -0.41 24.21 13.56
C TYR A 47 0.98 24.03 14.18
N LEU A 48 1.84 23.27 13.50
CA LEU A 48 3.20 22.97 13.94
C LEU A 48 4.21 23.25 12.80
N PRO A 49 4.36 24.53 12.37
CA PRO A 49 5.15 24.90 11.20
C PRO A 49 6.66 24.63 11.36
N ASP A 50 7.16 24.63 12.61
CA ASP A 50 8.58 24.48 12.92
C ASP A 50 9.00 23.00 13.03
N CYS A 51 8.07 22.06 12.94
CA CYS A 51 8.37 20.64 12.93
C CYS A 51 8.99 20.20 11.61
N LEU A 52 9.96 19.30 11.69
CA LEU A 52 10.40 18.52 10.54
C LEU A 52 9.35 17.44 10.23
N TYR A 53 8.93 17.33 8.97
CA TYR A 53 8.04 16.29 8.49
C TYR A 53 8.79 15.39 7.51
N ALA A 54 8.67 14.07 7.67
CA ALA A 54 9.26 13.14 6.72
C ALA A 54 8.30 11.99 6.40
N ASN A 55 8.10 11.80 5.09
CA ASN A 55 7.41 10.64 4.53
C ASN A 55 8.42 9.53 4.31
N LEU A 56 8.20 8.38 4.92
CA LEU A 56 9.11 7.24 4.90
C LEU A 56 8.43 6.09 4.18
N PHE A 57 9.20 5.34 3.39
CA PHE A 57 8.70 4.17 2.68
C PHE A 57 9.67 3.01 2.85
N GLY A 58 9.13 1.84 3.10
CA GLY A 58 9.84 0.57 3.13
C GLY A 58 8.94 -0.55 3.62
N PRO A 59 9.07 -1.74 3.03
CA PRO A 59 8.44 -2.95 3.54
C PRO A 59 9.31 -3.63 4.60
N THR A 60 8.73 -4.55 5.36
CA THR A 60 9.40 -5.35 6.39
C THR A 60 10.63 -6.09 5.84
N GLU A 61 10.57 -6.52 4.60
CA GLU A 61 11.64 -7.24 3.89
C GLU A 61 12.91 -6.40 3.67
N THR A 62 12.81 -5.07 3.86
CA THR A 62 13.92 -4.10 3.78
C THR A 62 14.26 -3.48 5.14
N THR A 63 13.97 -4.18 6.21
CA THR A 63 14.25 -3.74 7.60
C THR A 63 13.68 -2.34 7.87
N ASP A 64 12.38 -2.19 7.67
CA ASP A 64 11.51 -1.04 7.85
C ASP A 64 11.62 0.00 6.71
N ILE A 65 12.65 0.82 6.61
CA ILE A 65 12.67 1.99 5.70
C ILE A 65 13.81 1.91 4.68
N CYS A 66 13.47 1.99 3.40
CA CYS A 66 14.43 2.01 2.29
C CYS A 66 14.46 3.34 1.51
N SER A 67 13.41 4.17 1.63
CA SER A 67 13.41 5.52 1.04
C SER A 67 12.73 6.54 1.95
N PHE A 68 13.04 7.82 1.75
CA PHE A 68 12.48 8.90 2.55
C PHE A 68 12.38 10.20 1.75
N TYR A 69 11.40 11.01 2.14
CA TYR A 69 11.23 12.37 1.67
C TYR A 69 11.03 13.32 2.85
N VAL A 70 11.94 14.27 3.03
CA VAL A 70 11.75 15.38 3.97
C VAL A 70 10.89 16.44 3.28
N VAL A 71 9.78 16.83 3.90
CA VAL A 71 8.83 17.78 3.32
C VAL A 71 9.44 19.19 3.35
N ASP A 72 10.05 19.59 2.25
CA ASP A 72 10.82 20.83 2.08
C ASP A 72 10.07 21.92 1.30
N ARG A 73 8.86 21.62 0.81
CA ARG A 73 8.05 22.54 -0.01
C ARG A 73 6.57 22.44 0.33
N ASN A 74 5.76 23.33 -0.26
CA ASN A 74 4.31 23.31 -0.13
C ASN A 74 3.70 22.41 -1.20
N PHE A 75 2.59 21.78 -0.84
CA PHE A 75 1.78 20.93 -1.68
C PHE A 75 0.32 21.36 -1.60
N ALA A 76 -0.40 21.34 -2.71
CA ALA A 76 -1.84 21.47 -2.71
C ALA A 76 -2.49 20.19 -2.12
N ASP A 77 -3.69 20.29 -1.57
CA ASP A 77 -4.38 19.17 -0.93
C ASP A 77 -4.61 17.97 -1.87
N SER A 78 -4.65 18.24 -3.20
CA SER A 78 -4.79 17.24 -4.26
C SER A 78 -3.48 16.64 -4.75
N ASP A 79 -2.33 17.14 -4.29
CA ASP A 79 -1.03 16.65 -4.76
C ASP A 79 -0.70 15.27 -4.19
N SER A 80 0.16 14.54 -4.89
CA SER A 80 0.78 13.33 -4.39
C SER A 80 2.10 13.66 -3.68
N LEU A 81 2.23 13.23 -2.43
CA LEU A 81 3.47 13.41 -1.67
C LEU A 81 4.52 12.39 -2.14
N PRO A 82 5.76 12.82 -2.46
CA PRO A 82 6.84 11.89 -2.78
C PRO A 82 7.14 10.93 -1.63
N ILE A 83 7.55 9.70 -1.96
CA ILE A 83 8.23 8.79 -1.03
C ILE A 83 9.76 8.97 -1.09
N GLY A 84 10.20 9.91 -1.91
CA GLY A 84 11.53 10.48 -1.94
C GLY A 84 12.57 9.66 -2.69
N ARG A 85 13.70 9.39 -2.04
CA ARG A 85 14.88 8.74 -2.59
C ARG A 85 15.45 7.74 -1.60
N ALA A 86 16.32 6.85 -2.08
CA ALA A 86 16.97 5.82 -1.27
C ALA A 86 17.67 6.38 -0.01
N CYS A 87 17.62 5.60 1.07
CA CYS A 87 18.44 5.83 2.26
C CYS A 87 19.95 5.63 1.93
N ASN A 88 20.82 6.20 2.74
CA ASN A 88 22.26 6.22 2.47
C ASN A 88 22.93 4.84 2.37
N ASN A 89 22.39 3.84 3.05
CA ASN A 89 22.96 2.49 3.12
C ASN A 89 22.29 1.50 2.16
N CYS A 90 21.45 1.96 1.24
CA CYS A 90 20.77 1.14 0.25
C CYS A 90 20.76 1.79 -1.13
N ASP A 91 20.41 1.01 -2.13
CA ASP A 91 20.02 1.51 -3.44
C ASP A 91 18.58 1.07 -3.70
N THR A 92 17.71 2.06 -3.92
CA THR A 92 16.31 1.87 -4.29
C THR A 92 16.13 2.49 -5.66
N PHE A 93 15.61 1.74 -6.61
CA PHE A 93 15.41 2.20 -7.98
C PHE A 93 14.13 1.61 -8.59
N LEU A 94 13.67 2.17 -9.69
CA LEU A 94 12.53 1.67 -10.44
C LEU A 94 13.01 0.75 -11.55
N LEU A 95 12.51 -0.47 -11.55
CA LEU A 95 12.73 -1.45 -12.62
C LEU A 95 11.52 -1.40 -13.56
N THR A 96 11.75 -0.98 -14.81
CA THR A 96 10.70 -0.88 -15.83
C THR A 96 10.25 -2.27 -16.30
N GLU A 97 9.17 -2.35 -17.05
CA GLU A 97 8.70 -3.62 -17.63
C GLU A 97 9.70 -4.22 -18.61
N GLU A 98 10.49 -3.38 -19.27
CA GLU A 98 11.58 -3.78 -20.18
C GLU A 98 12.82 -4.30 -19.45
N GLY A 99 12.82 -4.28 -18.11
CA GLY A 99 13.95 -4.73 -17.29
C GLY A 99 15.10 -3.73 -17.21
N THR A 100 14.85 -2.46 -17.47
CA THR A 100 15.83 -1.37 -17.36
C THR A 100 15.56 -0.52 -16.11
N ARG A 101 16.56 0.27 -15.68
CA ARG A 101 16.40 1.25 -14.62
C ARG A 101 15.75 2.51 -15.17
N ALA A 102 14.62 2.94 -14.61
CA ALA A 102 14.01 4.21 -14.95
C ALA A 102 14.96 5.37 -14.59
N SER A 103 15.09 6.32 -15.50
CA SER A 103 16.03 7.45 -15.38
C SER A 103 15.43 8.79 -15.80
N ARG A 104 14.27 8.80 -16.45
CA ARG A 104 13.60 10.00 -16.96
C ARG A 104 12.35 10.33 -16.15
N THR A 105 12.02 11.61 -16.08
CA THR A 105 10.76 12.09 -15.51
C THR A 105 9.56 11.40 -16.17
N GLY A 106 8.64 10.94 -15.34
CA GLY A 106 7.43 10.24 -15.78
C GLY A 106 7.63 8.74 -16.04
N GLU A 107 8.86 8.22 -16.11
CA GLU A 107 9.08 6.79 -16.23
C GLU A 107 8.58 6.06 -15.00
N GLU A 108 7.82 5.01 -15.26
CA GLU A 108 7.23 4.14 -14.24
C GLU A 108 8.01 2.83 -14.12
N GLY A 109 7.94 2.23 -12.95
CA GLY A 109 8.54 0.92 -12.70
C GLY A 109 8.21 0.39 -11.33
N GLU A 110 8.55 -0.87 -11.13
CA GLU A 110 8.50 -1.49 -9.82
C GLU A 110 9.63 -0.97 -8.94
N ILE A 111 9.31 -0.57 -7.73
CA ILE A 111 10.33 -0.24 -6.73
C ILE A 111 11.09 -1.52 -6.38
N VAL A 112 12.38 -1.53 -6.63
CA VAL A 112 13.27 -2.62 -6.21
C VAL A 112 14.36 -2.08 -5.29
N VAL A 113 14.79 -2.92 -4.35
CA VAL A 113 15.71 -2.52 -3.29
C VAL A 113 16.88 -3.49 -3.22
N ARG A 114 18.09 -2.97 -3.07
CA ARG A 114 19.28 -3.75 -2.74
C ARG A 114 20.04 -3.12 -1.58
N GLY A 115 20.70 -3.94 -0.81
CA GLY A 115 21.51 -3.50 0.34
C GLY A 115 21.71 -4.63 1.34
N SER A 116 22.60 -4.40 2.30
CA SER A 116 22.94 -5.36 3.34
C SER A 116 21.83 -5.58 4.40
N PHE A 117 20.79 -4.78 4.37
CA PHE A 117 19.64 -4.81 5.28
C PHE A 117 18.44 -5.60 4.73
N LEU A 118 18.56 -6.19 3.53
CA LEU A 118 17.53 -7.08 3.01
C LEU A 118 17.39 -8.31 3.91
N ALA A 119 16.16 -8.70 4.20
CA ALA A 119 15.87 -9.95 4.89
C ALA A 119 16.40 -11.16 4.11
N ASP A 120 16.67 -12.26 4.80
CA ASP A 120 17.11 -13.50 4.16
C ASP A 120 15.97 -14.20 3.40
N GLY A 121 14.72 -13.89 3.71
CA GLY A 121 13.53 -14.40 3.07
C GLY A 121 12.41 -14.66 4.06
N TYR A 122 11.41 -15.40 3.62
CA TYR A 122 10.28 -15.81 4.43
C TYR A 122 10.57 -17.18 5.08
N TYR A 123 10.32 -17.27 6.39
CA TYR A 123 10.58 -18.49 7.15
C TYR A 123 9.75 -19.68 6.61
N ASN A 124 10.44 -20.79 6.30
CA ASN A 124 9.86 -22.00 5.70
C ASN A 124 9.07 -21.80 4.39
N GLU A 125 9.31 -20.69 3.66
CA GLU A 125 8.62 -20.36 2.40
C GLU A 125 9.65 -20.11 1.27
N PRO A 126 10.41 -21.13 0.83
CA PRO A 126 11.48 -20.92 -0.16
C PRO A 126 10.96 -20.48 -1.52
N GLU A 127 9.78 -20.93 -1.95
CA GLU A 127 9.19 -20.54 -3.23
C GLU A 127 8.74 -19.07 -3.22
N LYS A 128 8.08 -18.63 -2.16
CA LYS A 128 7.73 -17.22 -1.97
C LYS A 128 8.97 -16.35 -1.88
N THR A 129 10.00 -16.82 -1.19
CA THR A 129 11.28 -16.11 -1.10
C THR A 129 11.91 -15.93 -2.48
N ALA A 130 12.02 -17.00 -3.26
CA ALA A 130 12.62 -16.96 -4.59
C ALA A 130 11.83 -16.09 -5.58
N ALA A 131 10.52 -15.94 -5.38
CA ALA A 131 9.66 -15.12 -6.24
C ALA A 131 9.96 -13.61 -6.12
N VAL A 132 10.39 -13.13 -4.95
CA VAL A 132 10.57 -11.68 -4.68
C VAL A 132 12.01 -11.29 -4.37
N PHE A 133 12.81 -12.20 -3.80
CA PHE A 133 14.25 -11.99 -3.59
C PHE A 133 15.01 -12.61 -4.76
N THR A 134 15.24 -11.82 -5.80
CA THR A 134 15.75 -12.29 -7.10
C THR A 134 17.15 -11.78 -7.39
N GLN A 135 17.79 -12.34 -8.42
CA GLN A 135 18.99 -11.75 -9.00
C GLN A 135 18.66 -10.37 -9.62
N ASN A 136 19.52 -9.38 -9.39
CA ASN A 136 19.41 -8.09 -10.06
C ASN A 136 19.62 -8.25 -11.58
N PRO A 137 18.58 -7.99 -12.42
CA PRO A 137 18.71 -8.15 -13.87
C PRO A 137 19.68 -7.15 -14.50
N LEU A 138 19.98 -6.04 -13.81
CA LEU A 138 20.91 -5.02 -14.28
C LEU A 138 22.38 -5.37 -13.98
N ASN A 139 22.63 -6.39 -13.18
CA ASN A 139 23.98 -6.83 -12.82
C ASN A 139 24.22 -8.26 -13.30
N THR A 140 25.04 -8.41 -14.33
CA THR A 140 25.43 -9.71 -14.89
C THR A 140 26.85 -10.13 -14.48
N ALA A 141 27.58 -9.27 -13.78
CA ALA A 141 28.99 -9.50 -13.46
C ALA A 141 29.17 -10.41 -12.23
N PHE A 142 28.27 -10.35 -11.27
CA PHE A 142 28.29 -11.15 -10.04
C PHE A 142 26.88 -11.34 -9.48
N PRO A 143 26.67 -12.35 -8.62
CA PRO A 143 25.40 -12.52 -7.93
C PRO A 143 25.08 -11.32 -7.05
N GLU A 144 23.98 -10.63 -7.35
CA GLU A 144 23.52 -9.48 -6.59
C GLU A 144 22.03 -9.63 -6.32
N ARG A 145 21.68 -9.75 -5.07
CA ARG A 145 20.31 -9.95 -4.63
C ARG A 145 19.56 -8.64 -4.54
N ILE A 146 18.34 -8.61 -5.08
CA ILE A 146 17.38 -7.52 -4.92
C ILE A 146 16.10 -8.05 -4.31
N TYR A 147 15.37 -7.16 -3.64
CA TYR A 147 13.98 -7.38 -3.24
C TYR A 147 13.05 -6.63 -4.19
N ARG A 148 12.08 -7.35 -4.74
CA ARG A 148 11.01 -6.82 -5.59
C ARG A 148 9.82 -6.52 -4.71
N THR A 149 9.51 -5.22 -4.52
CA THR A 149 8.49 -4.81 -3.54
C THR A 149 7.05 -5.08 -3.98
N GLY A 150 6.81 -5.20 -5.29
CA GLY A 150 5.47 -5.20 -5.87
C GLY A 150 4.82 -3.82 -5.92
N ASP A 151 5.47 -2.79 -5.39
CA ASP A 151 4.99 -1.40 -5.43
C ASP A 151 5.42 -0.71 -6.72
N LEU A 152 4.52 0.01 -7.36
CA LEU A 152 4.79 0.82 -8.55
C LEU A 152 4.98 2.28 -8.18
N ALA A 153 5.96 2.92 -8.79
CA ALA A 153 6.20 4.34 -8.67
C ALA A 153 6.65 4.94 -9.99
N ARG A 154 6.66 6.27 -10.07
CA ARG A 154 7.24 7.03 -11.18
C ARG A 154 8.23 8.05 -10.66
N LEU A 155 9.16 8.45 -11.52
CA LEU A 155 10.08 9.55 -11.23
C LEU A 155 9.42 10.91 -11.51
N ASN A 156 9.55 11.84 -10.58
CA ASN A 156 9.20 13.23 -10.83
C ASN A 156 10.41 14.02 -11.42
N GLU A 157 10.22 15.29 -11.71
CA GLU A 157 11.26 16.19 -12.27
C GLU A 157 12.50 16.34 -11.37
N LYS A 158 12.39 16.02 -10.08
CA LYS A 158 13.49 16.08 -9.10
C LYS A 158 14.16 14.72 -8.87
N GLY A 159 13.76 13.68 -9.62
CA GLY A 159 14.25 12.31 -9.42
C GLY A 159 13.73 11.64 -8.15
N GLU A 160 12.65 12.16 -7.56
CA GLU A 160 12.00 11.58 -6.40
C GLU A 160 10.93 10.57 -6.85
N PHE A 161 10.74 9.51 -6.08
CA PHE A 161 9.70 8.52 -6.35
C PHE A 161 8.33 9.05 -5.92
N ILE A 162 7.37 8.99 -6.82
CA ILE A 162 5.94 9.20 -6.56
C ILE A 162 5.27 7.83 -6.61
N TYR A 163 4.72 7.40 -5.49
CA TYR A 163 3.98 6.14 -5.40
C TYR A 163 2.73 6.18 -6.32
N ILE A 164 2.45 5.07 -7.00
CA ILE A 164 1.28 4.92 -7.87
C ILE A 164 0.30 3.91 -7.29
N SER A 165 0.73 2.65 -7.18
CA SER A 165 -0.12 1.53 -6.78
C SER A 165 0.72 0.30 -6.48
N ARG A 166 0.05 -0.83 -6.22
CA ARG A 166 0.70 -2.14 -6.19
C ARG A 166 0.41 -2.94 -7.47
N LYS A 167 1.35 -3.83 -7.82
CA LYS A 167 1.16 -4.84 -8.88
C LYS A 167 0.18 -5.94 -8.47
N ASP A 168 0.10 -6.21 -7.18
CA ASP A 168 -0.76 -7.23 -6.57
C ASP A 168 -1.96 -6.57 -5.86
N PHE A 169 -2.80 -7.39 -5.25
CA PHE A 169 -3.99 -6.94 -4.52
C PHE A 169 -3.74 -6.71 -3.03
N GLN A 170 -2.49 -6.50 -2.65
CA GLN A 170 -2.13 -6.15 -1.30
C GLN A 170 -2.46 -4.68 -1.02
N ILE A 171 -3.02 -4.41 0.14
CA ILE A 171 -3.34 -3.06 0.60
C ILE A 171 -2.66 -2.74 1.92
N LYS A 172 -2.60 -1.44 2.22
CA LYS A 172 -2.19 -0.94 3.54
C LYS A 172 -3.37 -0.21 4.17
N ARG A 173 -3.84 -0.70 5.32
CA ARG A 173 -5.00 -0.14 6.02
C ARG A 173 -4.71 -0.06 7.52
N MET A 174 -4.80 1.15 8.09
CA MET A 174 -4.56 1.41 9.53
C MET A 174 -3.20 0.86 10.03
N GLY A 175 -2.16 0.92 9.17
CA GLY A 175 -0.82 0.39 9.45
C GLY A 175 -0.65 -1.11 9.21
N TYR A 176 -1.71 -1.84 8.90
CA TYR A 176 -1.63 -3.27 8.58
C TYR A 176 -1.42 -3.49 7.09
N ARG A 177 -0.57 -4.46 6.77
CA ARG A 177 -0.40 -4.99 5.41
C ARG A 177 -1.40 -6.13 5.23
N ILE A 178 -2.34 -5.98 4.31
CA ILE A 178 -3.46 -6.89 4.10
C ILE A 178 -3.41 -7.46 2.69
N GLU A 179 -3.44 -8.78 2.60
CA GLU A 179 -3.61 -9.51 1.35
C GLU A 179 -5.11 -9.68 1.08
N LEU A 180 -5.65 -8.97 0.10
CA LEU A 180 -7.06 -9.14 -0.28
C LEU A 180 -7.37 -10.58 -0.70
N GLY A 181 -6.38 -11.31 -1.25
CA GLY A 181 -6.50 -12.71 -1.60
C GLY A 181 -6.81 -13.63 -0.40
N GLU A 182 -6.35 -13.32 0.81
CA GLU A 182 -6.70 -14.08 2.02
C GLU A 182 -8.18 -13.90 2.39
N ILE A 183 -8.69 -12.68 2.24
CA ILE A 183 -10.12 -12.39 2.47
C ILE A 183 -10.98 -13.11 1.41
N GLU A 184 -10.52 -13.12 0.14
CA GLU A 184 -11.19 -13.86 -0.94
C GLU A 184 -11.22 -15.36 -0.67
N ALA A 185 -10.09 -15.91 -0.22
CA ALA A 185 -10.01 -17.33 0.14
C ALA A 185 -10.94 -17.68 1.31
N ALA A 186 -11.01 -16.82 2.33
CA ALA A 186 -11.93 -16.97 3.46
C ALA A 186 -13.38 -16.96 3.01
N ALA A 187 -13.80 -15.97 2.21
CA ALA A 187 -15.15 -15.88 1.67
C ALA A 187 -15.46 -17.04 0.70
N GLY A 188 -14.51 -17.37 -0.19
CA GLY A 188 -14.66 -18.46 -1.16
C GLY A 188 -14.74 -19.86 -0.53
N SER A 189 -14.26 -20.03 0.71
CA SER A 189 -14.34 -21.27 1.47
C SER A 189 -15.69 -21.51 2.14
N ILE A 190 -16.61 -20.54 2.04
CA ILE A 190 -17.97 -20.67 2.59
C ILE A 190 -18.81 -21.56 1.67
N GLU A 191 -19.47 -22.57 2.24
CA GLU A 191 -20.37 -23.43 1.49
C GLU A 191 -21.42 -22.59 0.75
N LYS A 192 -21.69 -22.90 -0.52
CA LYS A 192 -22.61 -22.17 -1.42
C LYS A 192 -22.13 -20.79 -1.91
N VAL A 193 -20.93 -20.34 -1.56
CA VAL A 193 -20.24 -19.27 -2.28
C VAL A 193 -19.48 -19.93 -3.45
N LYS A 194 -19.78 -19.48 -4.67
CA LYS A 194 -19.20 -20.04 -5.91
C LYS A 194 -17.89 -19.34 -6.26
N SER A 195 -17.86 -18.03 -6.09
CA SER A 195 -16.68 -17.19 -6.31
C SER A 195 -16.78 -15.91 -5.46
N ALA A 196 -15.65 -15.39 -5.05
CA ALA A 196 -15.56 -14.15 -4.28
C ALA A 196 -14.39 -13.30 -4.77
N ALA A 197 -14.54 -11.98 -4.66
CA ALA A 197 -13.49 -10.99 -4.87
C ALA A 197 -13.49 -9.99 -3.72
N ALA A 198 -12.35 -9.68 -3.17
CA ALA A 198 -12.20 -8.60 -2.21
C ALA A 198 -11.70 -7.34 -2.94
N LEU A 199 -12.32 -6.22 -2.64
CA LEU A 199 -11.99 -4.90 -3.18
C LEU A 199 -11.63 -3.97 -2.05
N TYR A 200 -10.79 -3.00 -2.34
CA TYR A 200 -10.48 -1.93 -1.42
C TYR A 200 -10.88 -0.59 -2.04
N ASP A 201 -11.80 0.08 -1.38
CA ASP A 201 -12.19 1.43 -1.72
C ASP A 201 -11.22 2.41 -1.03
N ALA A 202 -10.31 2.99 -1.81
CA ALA A 202 -9.29 3.88 -1.29
C ALA A 202 -9.85 5.22 -0.77
N ASP A 203 -11.01 5.67 -1.29
CA ASP A 203 -11.64 6.92 -0.90
C ASP A 203 -12.30 6.83 0.48
N THR A 204 -12.89 5.69 0.78
CA THR A 204 -13.57 5.43 2.06
C THR A 204 -12.75 4.59 3.04
N GLY A 205 -11.67 3.96 2.57
CA GLY A 205 -10.83 3.04 3.37
C GLY A 205 -11.53 1.71 3.70
N ARG A 206 -12.56 1.32 2.94
CA ARG A 206 -13.40 0.14 3.19
C ARG A 206 -12.94 -1.07 2.39
N ILE A 207 -13.05 -2.24 2.98
CA ILE A 207 -12.88 -3.53 2.32
C ILE A 207 -14.27 -4.08 1.99
N LEU A 208 -14.54 -4.32 0.72
CA LEU A 208 -15.78 -4.92 0.23
C LEU A 208 -15.49 -6.34 -0.25
N VAL A 209 -16.38 -7.27 0.04
CA VAL A 209 -16.38 -8.60 -0.57
C VAL A 209 -17.57 -8.73 -1.51
N ILE A 210 -17.28 -8.94 -2.80
CA ILE A 210 -18.28 -9.21 -3.82
C ILE A 210 -18.32 -10.71 -4.05
N TYR A 211 -19.50 -11.34 -3.98
CA TYR A 211 -19.59 -12.78 -4.20
C TYR A 211 -20.75 -13.21 -5.11
N GLU A 212 -20.52 -14.31 -5.83
CA GLU A 212 -21.53 -15.09 -6.54
C GLU A 212 -21.83 -16.33 -5.70
N GLY A 213 -23.10 -16.60 -5.42
CA GLY A 213 -23.52 -17.76 -4.63
C GLY A 213 -25.00 -17.83 -4.38
N SER A 214 -25.45 -18.88 -3.70
CA SER A 214 -26.87 -19.11 -3.39
C SER A 214 -27.32 -18.58 -2.03
N ILE A 215 -26.39 -18.24 -1.11
CA ILE A 215 -26.71 -17.56 0.14
C ILE A 215 -27.27 -16.18 -0.20
N LYS A 216 -28.44 -15.84 0.35
CA LYS A 216 -29.09 -14.54 0.10
C LYS A 216 -28.80 -13.52 1.21
N ASP A 217 -28.56 -14.02 2.41
CA ASP A 217 -28.21 -13.21 3.57
C ASP A 217 -26.73 -12.83 3.50
N THR A 218 -26.46 -11.57 3.23
CA THR A 218 -25.09 -11.04 3.13
C THR A 218 -24.43 -10.93 4.48
N ASP A 219 -25.19 -10.74 5.57
CA ASP A 219 -24.67 -10.68 6.94
C ASP A 219 -24.14 -12.04 7.38
N GLU A 220 -24.76 -13.13 6.92
CA GLU A 220 -24.23 -14.49 7.14
C GLU A 220 -22.85 -14.67 6.51
N VAL A 221 -22.68 -14.22 5.26
CA VAL A 221 -21.38 -14.31 4.56
C VAL A 221 -20.36 -13.37 5.19
N LEU A 222 -20.76 -12.17 5.60
CA LEU A 222 -19.91 -11.22 6.31
C LEU A 222 -19.35 -11.85 7.60
N GLN A 223 -20.23 -12.39 8.44
CA GLN A 223 -19.84 -12.99 9.71
C GLN A 223 -18.94 -14.21 9.52
N GLN A 224 -19.29 -15.12 8.61
CA GLN A 224 -18.47 -16.31 8.34
C GLN A 224 -17.09 -15.95 7.74
N THR A 225 -17.00 -14.88 6.94
CA THR A 225 -15.71 -14.38 6.44
C THR A 225 -14.91 -13.76 7.59
N ALA A 226 -15.55 -12.90 8.39
CA ALA A 226 -14.92 -12.22 9.53
C ALA A 226 -14.36 -13.18 10.60
N ASP A 227 -14.99 -14.35 10.78
CA ASP A 227 -14.54 -15.37 11.73
C ASP A 227 -13.29 -16.14 11.26
N LYS A 228 -12.96 -16.07 9.96
CA LYS A 228 -11.83 -16.77 9.35
C LYS A 228 -10.59 -15.90 9.13
N VAL A 229 -10.71 -14.60 9.35
CA VAL A 229 -9.62 -13.64 9.16
C VAL A 229 -9.34 -12.84 10.44
N PRO A 230 -8.12 -12.33 10.63
CA PRO A 230 -7.82 -11.44 11.74
C PRO A 230 -8.72 -10.20 11.76
N PRO A 231 -8.98 -9.57 12.93
CA PRO A 231 -9.88 -8.43 13.06
C PRO A 231 -9.59 -7.27 12.11
N TYR A 232 -8.32 -6.97 11.84
CA TYR A 232 -7.90 -5.87 10.94
C TYR A 232 -8.16 -6.16 9.46
N MET A 233 -8.43 -7.42 9.07
CA MET A 233 -8.74 -7.85 7.71
C MET A 233 -10.24 -8.03 7.46
N ARG A 234 -11.08 -7.86 8.48
CA ARG A 234 -12.53 -8.04 8.35
C ARG A 234 -13.09 -7.12 7.28
N PRO A 235 -13.91 -7.64 6.36
CA PRO A 235 -14.61 -6.80 5.40
C PRO A 235 -15.61 -5.89 6.10
N ASP A 236 -15.79 -4.70 5.55
CA ASP A 236 -16.76 -3.72 6.04
C ASP A 236 -18.15 -3.96 5.44
N GLU A 237 -18.19 -4.56 4.25
CA GLU A 237 -19.42 -4.83 3.53
C GLU A 237 -19.28 -6.07 2.65
N VAL A 238 -20.38 -6.79 2.49
CA VAL A 238 -20.47 -7.94 1.59
C VAL A 238 -21.65 -7.75 0.63
N ILE A 239 -21.39 -7.90 -0.66
CA ILE A 239 -22.36 -7.66 -1.72
C ILE A 239 -22.54 -8.93 -2.55
N ARG A 240 -23.78 -9.39 -2.69
CA ARG A 240 -24.12 -10.53 -3.55
C ARG A 240 -24.41 -10.07 -4.97
N ILE A 241 -23.80 -10.72 -5.94
CA ILE A 241 -24.06 -10.50 -7.36
C ILE A 241 -24.60 -11.78 -8.02
N LYS A 242 -25.30 -11.62 -9.16
CA LYS A 242 -25.85 -12.75 -9.91
C LYS A 242 -24.80 -13.56 -10.63
N GLN A 243 -23.77 -12.88 -11.15
CA GLN A 243 -22.70 -13.48 -11.94
C GLN A 243 -21.42 -12.67 -11.78
N MET A 244 -20.33 -13.34 -11.42
CA MET A 244 -19.01 -12.72 -11.31
C MET A 244 -18.51 -12.32 -12.72
N PRO A 245 -18.04 -11.07 -12.90
CA PRO A 245 -17.45 -10.68 -14.17
C PRO A 245 -16.04 -11.27 -14.33
N TYR A 246 -15.73 -11.76 -15.53
CA TYR A 246 -14.41 -12.27 -15.88
C TYR A 246 -13.85 -11.49 -17.08
N ASN A 247 -12.55 -11.24 -17.07
CA ASN A 247 -11.83 -10.66 -18.20
C ASN A 247 -11.57 -11.70 -19.31
N ALA A 248 -10.99 -11.26 -20.42
CA ALA A 248 -10.67 -12.13 -21.56
C ALA A 248 -9.74 -13.31 -21.23
N ASN A 249 -8.99 -13.23 -20.13
CA ASN A 249 -8.08 -14.27 -19.67
C ASN A 249 -8.73 -15.23 -18.65
N GLY A 250 -10.04 -15.14 -18.43
CA GLY A 250 -10.77 -15.99 -17.49
C GLY A 250 -10.53 -15.66 -16.01
N LYS A 251 -9.90 -14.53 -15.69
CA LYS A 251 -9.73 -14.03 -14.32
C LYS A 251 -10.85 -13.05 -13.97
N ILE A 252 -11.20 -12.96 -12.68
CA ILE A 252 -12.18 -11.98 -12.19
C ILE A 252 -11.77 -10.57 -12.63
N ASP A 253 -12.70 -9.86 -13.27
CA ASP A 253 -12.50 -8.49 -13.73
C ASP A 253 -12.69 -7.49 -12.57
N ARG A 254 -11.63 -7.34 -11.78
CA ARG A 254 -11.63 -6.44 -10.61
C ARG A 254 -11.74 -4.97 -10.98
N GLN A 255 -11.23 -4.56 -12.14
CA GLN A 255 -11.35 -3.17 -12.59
C GLN A 255 -12.81 -2.80 -12.80
N ARG A 256 -13.57 -3.71 -13.43
CA ARG A 256 -15.01 -3.53 -13.58
C ARG A 256 -15.73 -3.48 -12.23
N LEU A 257 -15.39 -4.38 -11.31
CA LEU A 257 -15.97 -4.39 -9.96
C LEU A 257 -15.64 -3.10 -9.18
N LEU A 258 -14.40 -2.62 -9.22
CA LEU A 258 -14.01 -1.36 -8.57
C LEU A 258 -14.80 -0.18 -9.11
N LYS A 259 -14.96 -0.09 -10.43
CA LYS A 259 -15.75 0.96 -11.07
C LYS A 259 -17.24 0.91 -10.68
N GLU A 260 -17.80 -0.30 -10.54
CA GLU A 260 -19.23 -0.51 -10.25
C GLU A 260 -19.56 -0.29 -8.77
N TYR A 261 -18.66 -0.66 -7.84
CA TYR A 261 -18.93 -0.71 -6.40
C TYR A 261 -18.10 0.27 -5.56
N CYS A 262 -16.99 0.80 -6.09
CA CYS A 262 -16.15 1.77 -5.38
C CYS A 262 -16.10 3.15 -6.07
N GLY A 263 -16.73 3.30 -7.26
CA GLY A 263 -16.77 4.59 -7.98
C GLY A 263 -15.43 5.02 -8.61
N ALA A 264 -14.46 4.09 -8.72
CA ALA A 264 -13.10 4.35 -9.22
C ALA A 264 -13.01 4.31 -10.76
#